data_72656e2f319dc5175ad5fb5479e222d8
#
_entry.id   72656e2f319dc5175ad5fb5479e222d8
#
_cell.length_a   1.000
_cell.length_b   1.000
_cell.length_c   1.000
_cell.angle_alpha   90.00
_cell.angle_beta   90.00
_cell.angle_gamma   90.00
#
_symmetry.space_group_name_H-M   'P 1'
#
loop_
_entity.id
_entity.type
_entity.pdbx_description
1 polymer ?
#
loop_
_entity_poly.entity_id
_entity_poly.type
_entity_poly.pdbx_seq_one_letter_code
_entity_poly.pdbx_strand_id
1 'polypeptide(L)'
;MTASTVAPARRSSLGRLAFASGVGTSLEFYDFAIYGTATALVFTDTFFRTNDAWFGTFMGLATFGIGFLMAPIGAVLFGWIGDRYGRRRALLFSFVGMGAATLLMGLLPTYAQIGVAAPLMLVFLRLIHGLCRGGETGGAAVLAIEHAPPEKRARYGVFTALGSPVGSILANVAFALVLLAPAQSVQSWGWRLPFLVGGVVLVIGIWIRKGVAESPVFKEMKRREGEKLRRQAPVVQVFRTNWRRVLLAAGVNIGLNSSTFALSIFMLSYATAPAPAGLGLPRQSIVNGSIAGLVLHGAANVLAALLSDRIGRRPVMIGGALASIASALGIFHLAQQGTVTSVNIAIMIGFFTTGLLFGPMYTYFTELFPPEQRQTGMGIAFHTGAVLGGGISPMIANRIMASTGNALNIGYYLAGACLLTLICLFILPETAPARTRNSDARTRNSET
;
A
#
# COMPACT_ATOMS: atom_id res chain seq x y z
N MET A 1 23.00 -24.37 35.20
CA MET A 1 21.91 -23.77 34.37
C MET A 1 21.89 -22.28 34.62
N THR A 2 22.65 -21.53 33.86
CA THR A 2 22.75 -20.06 33.99
C THR A 2 21.75 -19.42 33.02
N ALA A 3 20.69 -18.82 33.56
CA ALA A 3 19.74 -18.02 32.81
C ALA A 3 20.47 -16.79 32.24
N SER A 4 20.69 -16.79 30.93
CA SER A 4 21.20 -15.63 30.21
C SER A 4 20.10 -14.56 30.18
N THR A 5 20.25 -13.58 31.05
CA THR A 5 19.46 -12.35 31.04
C THR A 5 19.81 -11.56 29.75
N VAL A 6 18.97 -11.64 28.75
CA VAL A 6 19.05 -10.76 27.58
C VAL A 6 18.76 -9.33 28.07
N ALA A 7 19.77 -8.50 28.09
CA ALA A 7 19.67 -7.10 28.48
C ALA A 7 18.59 -6.39 27.62
N PRO A 8 17.73 -5.56 28.24
CA PRO A 8 16.68 -4.87 27.49
C PRO A 8 17.33 -3.90 26.49
N ALA A 9 17.04 -4.10 25.20
CA ALA A 9 17.46 -3.20 24.14
C ALA A 9 17.00 -1.76 24.48
N ARG A 10 17.92 -0.81 24.42
CA ARG A 10 17.69 0.60 24.79
C ARG A 10 16.41 1.13 24.12
N ARG A 11 15.46 1.65 24.90
CA ARG A 11 14.17 2.18 24.44
C ARG A 11 14.26 3.19 23.27
N SER A 12 15.40 3.89 23.14
CA SER A 12 15.68 4.81 22.04
C SER A 12 15.90 4.12 20.67
N SER A 13 16.19 2.80 20.65
CA SER A 13 16.39 2.05 19.40
C SER A 13 15.08 1.60 18.76
N LEU A 14 14.06 1.27 19.57
CA LEU A 14 12.75 0.80 19.09
C LEU A 14 11.95 1.90 18.37
N GLY A 15 11.91 3.11 18.95
CA GLY A 15 11.24 4.25 18.32
C GLY A 15 11.91 4.66 16.99
N ARG A 16 13.25 4.65 16.94
CA ARG A 16 14.00 4.92 15.70
C ARG A 16 13.70 3.88 14.61
N LEU A 17 13.60 2.61 15.00
CA LEU A 17 13.36 1.52 14.06
C LEU A 17 11.94 1.60 13.48
N ALA A 18 10.94 1.82 14.35
CA ALA A 18 9.56 2.03 13.93
C ALA A 18 9.43 3.25 13.00
N PHE A 19 10.08 4.36 13.36
CA PHE A 19 10.13 5.56 12.52
C PHE A 19 10.81 5.30 11.16
N ALA A 20 11.94 4.60 11.13
CA ALA A 20 12.64 4.24 9.89
C ALA A 20 11.78 3.35 8.98
N SER A 21 10.98 2.44 9.56
CA SER A 21 10.00 1.64 8.82
C SER A 21 8.90 2.52 8.21
N GLY A 22 8.34 3.45 9.00
CA GLY A 22 7.34 4.40 8.53
C GLY A 22 7.86 5.29 7.40
N VAL A 23 9.08 5.83 7.54
CA VAL A 23 9.72 6.63 6.48
C VAL A 23 9.88 5.80 5.21
N GLY A 24 10.36 4.55 5.29
CA GLY A 24 10.49 3.70 4.11
C GLY A 24 9.16 3.49 3.38
N THR A 25 8.11 3.16 4.12
CA THR A 25 6.76 3.00 3.54
C THR A 25 6.21 4.32 3.01
N SER A 26 6.52 5.46 3.66
CA SER A 26 6.12 6.77 3.14
C SER A 26 6.70 7.05 1.76
N LEU A 27 7.96 6.69 1.53
CA LEU A 27 8.61 6.85 0.24
C LEU A 27 7.98 5.96 -0.84
N GLU A 28 7.67 4.71 -0.49
CA GLU A 28 6.97 3.78 -1.37
C GLU A 28 5.60 4.34 -1.81
N PHE A 29 4.80 4.82 -0.85
CA PHE A 29 3.47 5.36 -1.14
C PHE A 29 3.53 6.73 -1.82
N TYR A 30 4.55 7.54 -1.56
CA TYR A 30 4.81 8.77 -2.33
C TYR A 30 4.96 8.45 -3.82
N ASP A 31 5.85 7.51 -4.17
CA ASP A 31 6.11 7.12 -5.56
C ASP A 31 4.85 6.60 -6.25
N PHE A 32 4.02 5.83 -5.55
CA PHE A 32 2.74 5.36 -6.08
C PHE A 32 1.74 6.49 -6.27
N ALA A 33 1.63 7.37 -5.28
CA ALA A 33 0.65 8.43 -5.30
C ALA A 33 0.97 9.49 -6.36
N ILE A 34 2.26 9.89 -6.55
CA ILE A 34 2.62 10.82 -7.62
C ILE A 34 2.29 10.24 -9.00
N TYR A 35 2.57 8.95 -9.22
CA TYR A 35 2.22 8.31 -10.48
C TYR A 35 0.70 8.24 -10.68
N GLY A 36 -0.05 7.82 -9.65
CA GLY A 36 -1.51 7.75 -9.71
C GLY A 36 -2.14 9.12 -9.99
N THR A 37 -1.67 10.16 -9.28
CA THR A 37 -2.14 11.54 -9.48
C THR A 37 -1.76 12.06 -10.87
N ALA A 38 -0.52 11.82 -11.34
CA ALA A 38 -0.10 12.19 -12.69
C ALA A 38 -0.95 11.46 -13.75
N THR A 39 -1.26 10.19 -13.54
CA THR A 39 -2.14 9.40 -14.42
C THR A 39 -3.52 10.03 -14.52
N ALA A 40 -4.10 10.40 -13.39
CA ALA A 40 -5.44 11.00 -13.35
C ALA A 40 -5.51 12.41 -13.95
N LEU A 41 -4.41 13.18 -13.88
CA LEU A 41 -4.43 14.60 -14.23
C LEU A 41 -3.70 14.98 -15.52
N VAL A 42 -2.69 14.18 -15.95
CA VAL A 42 -1.75 14.62 -17.00
C VAL A 42 -1.41 13.52 -18.01
N PHE A 43 -1.21 12.25 -17.60
CA PHE A 43 -0.60 11.23 -18.47
C PHE A 43 -1.45 10.83 -19.65
N THR A 44 -2.77 10.92 -19.55
CA THR A 44 -3.68 10.69 -20.68
C THR A 44 -3.31 11.56 -21.88
N ASP A 45 -3.10 12.85 -21.65
CA ASP A 45 -2.78 13.82 -22.71
C ASP A 45 -1.31 13.77 -23.13
N THR A 46 -0.41 13.40 -22.22
CA THR A 46 1.04 13.48 -22.40
C THR A 46 1.64 12.25 -23.07
N PHE A 47 1.14 11.05 -22.70
CA PHE A 47 1.70 9.77 -23.16
C PHE A 47 0.75 8.94 -24.03
N PHE A 48 -0.58 9.11 -23.87
CA PHE A 48 -1.59 8.29 -24.56
C PHE A 48 -2.43 9.14 -25.51
N ARG A 49 -1.83 9.63 -26.57
CA ARG A 49 -2.50 10.48 -27.55
C ARG A 49 -3.55 9.66 -28.32
N THR A 50 -4.81 9.75 -27.91
CA THR A 50 -5.95 9.06 -28.53
C THR A 50 -7.11 10.02 -28.67
N ASN A 51 -7.95 9.81 -29.71
CA ASN A 51 -9.17 10.58 -29.91
C ASN A 51 -10.32 10.12 -28.98
N ASP A 52 -10.16 8.98 -28.31
CA ASP A 52 -11.12 8.45 -27.34
C ASP A 52 -10.63 8.72 -25.92
N ALA A 53 -11.28 9.65 -25.23
CA ALA A 53 -10.97 10.05 -23.86
C ALA A 53 -11.07 8.89 -22.86
N TRP A 54 -12.04 7.97 -23.05
CA TRP A 54 -12.18 6.78 -22.24
C TRP A 54 -10.98 5.85 -22.39
N PHE A 55 -10.59 5.58 -23.64
CA PHE A 55 -9.46 4.69 -23.93
C PHE A 55 -8.14 5.28 -23.43
N GLY A 56 -7.94 6.58 -23.54
CA GLY A 56 -6.77 7.27 -22.98
C GLY A 56 -6.67 7.13 -21.46
N THR A 57 -7.78 7.35 -20.76
CA THR A 57 -7.85 7.17 -19.30
C THR A 57 -7.62 5.70 -18.92
N PHE A 58 -8.22 4.76 -19.65
CA PHE A 58 -8.01 3.33 -19.43
C PHE A 58 -6.54 2.92 -19.61
N MET A 59 -5.86 3.41 -20.64
CA MET A 59 -4.43 3.16 -20.86
C MET A 59 -3.57 3.72 -19.71
N GLY A 60 -3.86 4.93 -19.24
CA GLY A 60 -3.21 5.51 -18.07
C GLY A 60 -3.38 4.64 -16.82
N LEU A 61 -4.61 4.21 -16.52
CA LEU A 61 -4.91 3.33 -15.40
C LEU A 61 -4.32 1.93 -15.57
N ALA A 62 -4.24 1.40 -16.79
CA ALA A 62 -3.60 0.13 -17.08
C ALA A 62 -2.09 0.19 -16.78
N THR A 63 -1.41 1.26 -17.17
CA THR A 63 0.01 1.44 -16.84
C THR A 63 0.26 1.61 -15.33
N PHE A 64 -0.69 2.22 -14.61
CA PHE A 64 -0.66 2.22 -13.15
C PHE A 64 -0.77 0.79 -12.60
N GLY A 65 -1.71 0.00 -13.09
CA GLY A 65 -1.93 -1.40 -12.69
C GLY A 65 -0.75 -2.32 -12.98
N ILE A 66 -0.06 -2.14 -14.12
CA ILE A 66 1.14 -2.90 -14.50
C ILE A 66 2.23 -2.84 -13.42
N GLY A 67 2.39 -1.70 -12.75
CA GLY A 67 3.33 -1.57 -11.64
C GLY A 67 3.07 -2.51 -10.46
N PHE A 68 1.83 -2.98 -10.30
CA PHE A 68 1.51 -3.97 -9.25
C PHE A 68 1.85 -5.40 -9.66
N LEU A 69 1.76 -5.75 -10.95
CA LEU A 69 1.94 -7.13 -11.42
C LEU A 69 3.34 -7.69 -11.11
N MET A 70 4.36 -6.84 -11.13
CA MET A 70 5.73 -7.26 -10.86
C MET A 70 6.08 -7.36 -9.38
N ALA A 71 5.27 -6.79 -8.49
CA ALA A 71 5.57 -6.76 -7.06
C ALA A 71 5.60 -8.15 -6.39
N PRO A 72 4.69 -9.11 -6.67
CA PRO A 72 4.81 -10.48 -6.16
C PRO A 72 6.09 -11.18 -6.62
N ILE A 73 6.50 -10.96 -7.89
CA ILE A 73 7.75 -11.49 -8.45
C ILE A 73 8.93 -10.85 -7.74
N GLY A 74 8.88 -9.55 -7.53
CA GLY A 74 9.86 -8.80 -6.76
C GLY A 74 10.02 -9.29 -5.32
N ALA A 75 8.91 -9.61 -4.64
CA ALA A 75 8.93 -10.18 -3.29
C ALA A 75 9.70 -11.51 -3.23
N VAL A 76 9.53 -12.36 -4.23
CA VAL A 76 10.29 -13.62 -4.37
C VAL A 76 11.77 -13.35 -4.66
N LEU A 77 12.06 -12.49 -5.63
CA LEU A 77 13.43 -12.17 -6.07
C LEU A 77 14.24 -11.53 -4.95
N PHE A 78 13.72 -10.46 -4.33
CA PHE A 78 14.41 -9.76 -3.26
C PHE A 78 14.39 -10.54 -1.94
N GLY A 79 13.39 -11.39 -1.71
CA GLY A 79 13.39 -12.38 -0.63
C GLY A 79 14.58 -13.33 -0.77
N TRP A 80 14.80 -13.92 -1.95
CA TRP A 80 15.94 -14.78 -2.24
C TRP A 80 17.29 -14.05 -2.10
N ILE A 81 17.39 -12.81 -2.62
CA ILE A 81 18.58 -11.97 -2.46
C ILE A 81 18.84 -11.69 -0.98
N GLY A 82 17.79 -11.38 -0.22
CA GLY A 82 17.89 -11.08 1.21
C GLY A 82 18.37 -12.28 2.04
N ASP A 83 17.86 -13.45 1.74
CA ASP A 83 18.24 -14.69 2.43
C ASP A 83 19.67 -15.12 2.10
N ARG A 84 20.17 -14.81 0.90
CA ARG A 84 21.51 -15.20 0.44
C ARG A 84 22.58 -14.15 0.78
N TYR A 85 22.29 -12.87 0.56
CA TYR A 85 23.28 -11.78 0.65
C TYR A 85 23.04 -10.82 1.82
N GLY A 86 21.97 -11.02 2.59
CA GLY A 86 21.58 -10.21 3.74
C GLY A 86 20.40 -9.30 3.45
N ARG A 87 19.45 -9.23 4.40
CA ARG A 87 18.18 -8.46 4.28
C ARG A 87 18.42 -6.98 4.02
N ARG A 88 19.43 -6.39 4.67
CA ARG A 88 19.80 -4.99 4.48
C ARG A 88 20.22 -4.67 3.04
N ARG A 89 20.99 -5.56 2.39
CA ARG A 89 21.42 -5.36 0.99
C ARG A 89 20.24 -5.45 0.04
N ALA A 90 19.38 -6.45 0.20
CA ALA A 90 18.18 -6.59 -0.62
C ALA A 90 17.28 -5.35 -0.54
N LEU A 91 17.03 -4.84 0.67
CA LEU A 91 16.27 -3.62 0.91
C LEU A 91 16.92 -2.37 0.28
N LEU A 92 18.25 -2.25 0.31
CA LEU A 92 18.93 -1.11 -0.33
C LEU A 92 18.82 -1.18 -1.85
N PHE A 93 19.03 -2.36 -2.46
CA PHE A 93 18.91 -2.51 -3.91
C PHE A 93 17.49 -2.27 -4.41
N SER A 94 16.49 -2.83 -3.72
CA SER A 94 15.09 -2.62 -4.08
C SER A 94 14.70 -1.15 -3.98
N PHE A 95 15.12 -0.48 -2.92
CA PHE A 95 14.83 0.94 -2.68
C PHE A 95 15.49 1.86 -3.71
N VAL A 96 16.78 1.64 -4.01
CA VAL A 96 17.50 2.42 -5.02
C VAL A 96 16.89 2.21 -6.42
N GLY A 97 16.59 0.96 -6.78
CA GLY A 97 15.95 0.66 -8.06
C GLY A 97 14.56 1.29 -8.21
N MET A 98 13.75 1.28 -7.13
CA MET A 98 12.43 1.92 -7.10
C MET A 98 12.53 3.43 -7.32
N GLY A 99 13.34 4.12 -6.51
CA GLY A 99 13.47 5.57 -6.60
C GLY A 99 14.16 6.04 -7.90
N ALA A 100 15.12 5.26 -8.43
CA ALA A 100 15.73 5.55 -9.73
C ALA A 100 14.69 5.43 -10.86
N ALA A 101 13.83 4.40 -10.84
CA ALA A 101 12.74 4.27 -11.81
C ALA A 101 11.78 5.46 -11.74
N THR A 102 11.41 5.91 -10.54
CA THR A 102 10.56 7.09 -10.33
C THR A 102 11.21 8.36 -10.91
N LEU A 103 12.47 8.61 -10.60
CA LEU A 103 13.21 9.75 -11.13
C LEU A 103 13.27 9.73 -12.66
N LEU A 104 13.56 8.57 -13.25
CA LEU A 104 13.62 8.40 -14.71
C LEU A 104 12.25 8.60 -15.37
N MET A 105 11.14 8.20 -14.72
CA MET A 105 9.79 8.50 -15.22
C MET A 105 9.55 10.01 -15.35
N GLY A 106 10.03 10.82 -14.40
CA GLY A 106 9.95 12.29 -14.47
C GLY A 106 10.79 12.91 -15.58
N LEU A 107 11.82 12.20 -16.06
CA LEU A 107 12.70 12.66 -17.13
C LEU A 107 12.28 12.16 -18.53
N LEU A 108 11.23 11.34 -18.63
CA LEU A 108 10.79 10.79 -19.91
C LEU A 108 10.35 11.87 -20.89
N PRO A 109 10.74 11.75 -22.16
CA PRO A 109 10.17 12.55 -23.25
C PRO A 109 8.71 12.17 -23.47
N THR A 110 7.92 13.13 -23.95
CA THR A 110 6.48 12.96 -24.19
C THR A 110 6.19 12.23 -25.51
N TYR A 111 4.94 11.80 -25.72
CA TYR A 111 4.48 11.23 -26.98
C TYR A 111 4.73 12.19 -28.18
N ALA A 112 4.56 13.49 -27.96
CA ALA A 112 4.79 14.48 -28.99
C ALA A 112 6.26 14.55 -29.48
N GLN A 113 7.22 14.13 -28.62
CA GLN A 113 8.66 14.17 -28.92
C GLN A 113 9.18 12.87 -29.56
N ILE A 114 8.73 11.71 -29.04
CA ILE A 114 9.28 10.41 -29.47
C ILE A 114 8.22 9.36 -29.86
N GLY A 115 6.96 9.78 -29.99
CA GLY A 115 5.88 8.89 -30.41
C GLY A 115 5.64 7.71 -29.46
N VAL A 116 5.40 6.53 -30.03
CA VAL A 116 5.05 5.29 -29.29
C VAL A 116 6.16 4.84 -28.33
N ALA A 117 7.40 5.27 -28.54
CA ALA A 117 8.49 4.94 -27.60
C ALA A 117 8.25 5.52 -26.19
N ALA A 118 7.55 6.66 -26.06
CA ALA A 118 7.26 7.27 -24.78
C ALA A 118 6.42 6.37 -23.84
N PRO A 119 5.24 5.88 -24.22
CA PRO A 119 4.46 4.98 -23.37
C PRO A 119 5.16 3.63 -23.14
N LEU A 120 5.93 3.11 -24.10
CA LEU A 120 6.70 1.87 -23.92
C LEU A 120 7.78 2.02 -22.83
N MET A 121 8.52 3.13 -22.86
CA MET A 121 9.51 3.45 -21.82
C MET A 121 8.85 3.64 -20.47
N LEU A 122 7.69 4.29 -20.40
CA LEU A 122 6.90 4.46 -19.17
C LEU A 122 6.49 3.10 -18.60
N VAL A 123 5.95 2.19 -19.42
CA VAL A 123 5.61 0.81 -19.02
C VAL A 123 6.83 0.06 -18.52
N PHE A 124 7.95 0.13 -19.21
CA PHE A 124 9.19 -0.54 -18.80
C PHE A 124 9.68 -0.06 -17.43
N LEU A 125 9.71 1.25 -17.20
CA LEU A 125 10.07 1.81 -15.91
C LEU A 125 9.07 1.42 -14.81
N ARG A 126 7.79 1.30 -15.12
CA ARG A 126 6.76 0.81 -14.18
C ARG A 126 6.95 -0.65 -13.80
N LEU A 127 7.38 -1.51 -14.72
CA LEU A 127 7.72 -2.90 -14.44
C LEU A 127 8.92 -2.98 -13.47
N ILE A 128 9.99 -2.20 -13.73
CA ILE A 128 11.16 -2.12 -12.85
C ILE A 128 10.76 -1.59 -11.46
N HIS A 129 9.99 -0.50 -11.41
CA HIS A 129 9.50 0.08 -10.17
C HIS A 129 8.69 -0.95 -9.36
N GLY A 130 7.74 -1.65 -9.99
CA GLY A 130 6.92 -2.67 -9.37
C GLY A 130 7.74 -3.85 -8.84
N LEU A 131 8.72 -4.32 -9.60
CA LEU A 131 9.65 -5.38 -9.18
C LEU A 131 10.42 -4.97 -7.92
N CYS A 132 11.00 -3.77 -7.92
CA CYS A 132 11.73 -3.25 -6.78
C CYS A 132 10.86 -3.06 -5.54
N ARG A 133 9.61 -2.58 -5.70
CA ARG A 133 8.64 -2.43 -4.62
C ARG A 133 8.38 -3.75 -3.88
N GLY A 134 8.32 -4.87 -4.60
CA GLY A 134 8.08 -6.19 -4.00
C GLY A 134 9.09 -6.58 -2.92
N GLY A 135 10.32 -6.05 -2.99
CA GLY A 135 11.36 -6.30 -1.99
C GLY A 135 11.25 -5.48 -0.71
N GLU A 136 10.49 -4.38 -0.74
CA GLU A 136 10.47 -3.36 0.30
C GLU A 136 9.50 -3.66 1.44
N THR A 137 8.22 -3.83 1.12
CA THR A 137 7.10 -3.83 2.07
C THR A 137 7.22 -4.91 3.16
N GLY A 138 7.56 -6.14 2.77
CA GLY A 138 7.69 -7.27 3.71
C GLY A 138 8.82 -7.09 4.72
N GLY A 139 9.96 -6.56 4.28
CA GLY A 139 11.14 -6.38 5.13
C GLY A 139 10.95 -5.30 6.19
N ALA A 140 10.36 -4.16 5.83
CA ALA A 140 10.16 -3.03 6.73
C ALA A 140 9.15 -3.33 7.84
N ALA A 141 8.00 -3.95 7.50
CA ALA A 141 6.96 -4.28 8.47
C ALA A 141 7.43 -5.35 9.48
N VAL A 142 8.04 -6.44 8.97
CA VAL A 142 8.56 -7.51 9.84
C VAL A 142 9.61 -6.97 10.80
N LEU A 143 10.51 -6.10 10.32
CA LEU A 143 11.56 -5.53 11.16
C LEU A 143 10.99 -4.72 12.33
N ALA A 144 9.97 -3.88 12.10
CA ALA A 144 9.33 -3.07 13.14
C ALA A 144 8.61 -3.94 14.19
N ILE A 145 7.91 -4.99 13.74
CA ILE A 145 7.04 -5.82 14.59
C ILE A 145 7.85 -6.85 15.40
N GLU A 146 8.94 -7.41 14.84
CA GLU A 146 9.80 -8.37 15.54
C GLU A 146 10.57 -7.78 16.73
N HIS A 147 10.82 -6.47 16.71
CA HIS A 147 11.46 -5.77 17.82
C HIS A 147 10.45 -5.28 18.87
N ALA A 148 9.14 -5.27 18.55
CA ALA A 148 8.12 -4.77 19.45
C ALA A 148 7.72 -5.81 20.51
N PRO A 149 7.43 -5.39 21.76
CA PRO A 149 6.81 -6.26 22.76
C PRO A 149 5.49 -6.83 22.22
N PRO A 150 5.18 -8.13 22.47
CA PRO A 150 4.00 -8.80 21.93
C PRO A 150 2.68 -8.03 22.15
N GLU A 151 2.51 -7.42 23.32
CA GLU A 151 1.29 -6.69 23.72
C GLU A 151 1.15 -5.32 23.04
N LYS A 152 2.22 -4.83 22.39
CA LYS A 152 2.28 -3.49 21.79
C LYS A 152 2.66 -3.52 20.30
N ARG A 153 2.56 -4.68 19.65
CA ARG A 153 2.97 -4.85 18.26
C ARG A 153 2.21 -3.95 17.30
N ALA A 154 0.89 -3.78 17.48
CA ALA A 154 0.13 -2.92 16.60
C ALA A 154 0.49 -1.44 16.79
N ARG A 155 0.80 -1.02 18.03
CA ARG A 155 1.31 0.34 18.31
C ARG A 155 2.62 0.65 17.59
N TYR A 156 3.51 -0.33 17.40
CA TYR A 156 4.75 -0.13 16.63
C TYR A 156 4.53 -0.37 15.14
N GLY A 157 3.68 -1.32 14.77
CA GLY A 157 3.29 -1.58 13.38
C GLY A 157 2.54 -0.42 12.74
N VAL A 158 1.86 0.44 13.52
CA VAL A 158 1.16 1.61 12.99
C VAL A 158 2.09 2.62 12.32
N PHE A 159 3.35 2.71 12.71
CA PHE A 159 4.32 3.57 12.03
C PHE A 159 4.50 3.15 10.56
N THR A 160 4.52 1.84 10.28
CA THR A 160 4.52 1.32 8.91
C THR A 160 3.21 1.68 8.19
N ALA A 161 2.06 1.51 8.86
CA ALA A 161 0.76 1.84 8.28
C ALA A 161 0.60 3.35 7.99
N LEU A 162 1.12 4.22 8.86
CA LEU A 162 1.15 5.67 8.66
C LEU A 162 2.00 6.10 7.46
N GLY A 163 2.91 5.27 7.00
CA GLY A 163 3.66 5.52 5.78
C GLY A 163 2.75 5.75 4.58
N SER A 164 1.66 5.01 4.46
CA SER A 164 0.70 5.16 3.36
C SER A 164 0.07 6.57 3.29
N PRO A 165 -0.65 7.06 4.30
CA PRO A 165 -1.21 8.40 4.23
C PRO A 165 -0.15 9.49 4.16
N VAL A 166 0.97 9.37 4.88
CA VAL A 166 2.04 10.38 4.86
C VAL A 166 2.64 10.51 3.45
N GLY A 167 3.02 9.39 2.83
CA GLY A 167 3.55 9.40 1.46
C GLY A 167 2.55 9.97 0.46
N SER A 168 1.28 9.55 0.55
CA SER A 168 0.20 10.04 -0.31
C SER A 168 -0.09 11.53 -0.10
N ILE A 169 -0.05 12.03 1.14
CA ILE A 169 -0.19 13.47 1.43
C ILE A 169 0.95 14.25 0.78
N LEU A 170 2.19 13.82 0.97
CA LEU A 170 3.36 14.48 0.37
C LEU A 170 3.24 14.55 -1.15
N ALA A 171 2.78 13.49 -1.80
CA ALA A 171 2.53 13.45 -3.23
C ALA A 171 1.43 14.43 -3.66
N ASN A 172 0.30 14.44 -2.95
CA ASN A 172 -0.80 15.34 -3.25
C ASN A 172 -0.42 16.80 -2.99
N VAL A 173 0.34 17.10 -1.93
CA VAL A 173 0.90 18.45 -1.68
C VAL A 173 1.82 18.87 -2.82
N ALA A 174 2.71 17.98 -3.29
CA ALA A 174 3.57 18.28 -4.42
C ALA A 174 2.76 18.63 -5.68
N PHE A 175 1.69 17.87 -5.99
CA PHE A 175 0.79 18.20 -7.09
C PHE A 175 -0.05 19.44 -6.84
N ALA A 176 -0.54 19.67 -5.61
CA ALA A 176 -1.28 20.88 -5.26
C ALA A 176 -0.44 22.14 -5.53
N LEU A 177 0.86 22.10 -5.20
CA LEU A 177 1.78 23.19 -5.49
C LEU A 177 2.01 23.39 -7.00
N VAL A 178 2.13 22.28 -7.75
CA VAL A 178 2.28 22.32 -9.21
C VAL A 178 1.03 22.91 -9.88
N LEU A 179 -0.16 22.58 -9.38
CA LEU A 179 -1.43 23.05 -9.91
C LEU A 179 -1.71 24.56 -9.65
N LEU A 180 -0.89 25.25 -8.85
CA LEU A 180 -0.91 26.70 -8.74
C LEU A 180 -0.34 27.41 -9.98
N ALA A 181 0.44 26.70 -10.80
CA ALA A 181 0.95 27.19 -12.06
C ALA A 181 -0.12 27.15 -13.17
N PRO A 182 0.00 27.98 -14.22
CA PRO A 182 -0.90 27.91 -15.37
C PRO A 182 -0.96 26.49 -15.98
N ALA A 183 -2.14 26.09 -16.44
CA ALA A 183 -2.39 24.72 -16.97
C ALA A 183 -1.38 24.33 -18.07
N GLN A 184 -1.00 25.27 -18.95
CA GLN A 184 0.00 25.04 -20.00
C GLN A 184 1.37 24.70 -19.41
N SER A 185 1.78 25.37 -18.34
CA SER A 185 3.06 25.08 -17.65
C SER A 185 3.03 23.72 -16.95
N VAL A 186 1.88 23.36 -16.36
CA VAL A 186 1.68 22.05 -15.74
C VAL A 186 1.81 20.93 -16.79
N GLN A 187 1.14 21.06 -17.93
CA GLN A 187 1.15 20.05 -19.00
C GLN A 187 2.50 19.96 -19.71
N SER A 188 3.20 21.06 -19.92
CA SER A 188 4.48 21.07 -20.63
C SER A 188 5.62 20.47 -19.80
N TRP A 189 5.80 20.91 -18.55
CA TRP A 189 6.94 20.52 -17.72
C TRP A 189 6.60 20.32 -16.23
N GLY A 190 5.64 21.03 -15.68
CA GLY A 190 5.36 21.10 -14.25
C GLY A 190 5.05 19.73 -13.60
N TRP A 191 4.41 18.83 -14.33
CA TRP A 191 4.11 17.48 -13.86
C TRP A 191 5.34 16.62 -13.52
N ARG A 192 6.52 17.02 -14.02
CA ARG A 192 7.79 16.34 -13.74
C ARG A 192 8.32 16.62 -12.34
N LEU A 193 8.00 17.79 -11.77
CA LEU A 193 8.52 18.22 -10.47
C LEU A 193 8.29 17.22 -9.33
N PRO A 194 7.10 16.65 -9.14
CA PRO A 194 6.89 15.65 -8.10
C PRO A 194 7.79 14.42 -8.25
N PHE A 195 8.06 13.98 -9.49
CA PHE A 195 8.97 12.85 -9.76
C PHE A 195 10.43 13.21 -9.45
N LEU A 196 10.87 14.41 -9.78
CA LEU A 196 12.22 14.90 -9.47
C LEU A 196 12.42 15.08 -7.97
N VAL A 197 11.41 15.56 -7.23
CA VAL A 197 11.40 15.58 -5.77
C VAL A 197 11.53 14.17 -5.19
N GLY A 198 10.95 13.14 -5.84
CA GLY A 198 11.16 11.74 -5.51
C GLY A 198 12.63 11.34 -5.48
N GLY A 199 13.46 11.92 -6.34
CA GLY A 199 14.92 11.74 -6.32
C GLY A 199 15.58 12.28 -5.05
N VAL A 200 15.14 13.41 -4.53
CA VAL A 200 15.62 13.96 -3.23
C VAL A 200 15.21 13.02 -2.09
N VAL A 201 13.97 12.58 -2.13
CA VAL A 201 13.40 11.63 -1.16
C VAL A 201 14.17 10.31 -1.17
N LEU A 202 14.59 9.81 -2.35
CA LEU A 202 15.46 8.65 -2.50
C LEU A 202 16.80 8.83 -1.75
N VAL A 203 17.45 9.96 -1.93
CA VAL A 203 18.75 10.26 -1.28
C VAL A 203 18.59 10.25 0.25
N ILE A 204 17.55 10.90 0.77
CA ILE A 204 17.22 10.92 2.20
C ILE A 204 16.97 9.50 2.72
N GLY A 205 16.19 8.71 1.98
CA GLY A 205 15.87 7.33 2.36
C GLY A 205 17.12 6.43 2.39
N ILE A 206 18.04 6.57 1.44
CA ILE A 206 19.32 5.85 1.44
C ILE A 206 20.14 6.24 2.70
N TRP A 207 20.19 7.52 3.03
CA TRP A 207 20.92 8.00 4.20
C TRP A 207 20.35 7.42 5.51
N ILE A 208 19.03 7.44 5.69
CA ILE A 208 18.36 6.85 6.86
C ILE A 208 18.66 5.35 6.97
N ARG A 209 18.63 4.61 5.85
CA ARG A 209 18.80 3.16 5.82
C ARG A 209 20.24 2.70 5.99
N LYS A 210 21.22 3.53 5.64
CA LYS A 210 22.62 3.22 5.95
C LYS A 210 22.87 3.04 7.45
N GLY A 211 22.06 3.69 8.30
CA GLY A 211 22.14 3.59 9.77
C GLY A 211 21.35 2.43 10.40
N VAL A 212 20.54 1.67 9.64
CA VAL A 212 19.73 0.57 10.17
C VAL A 212 20.57 -0.69 10.35
N ALA A 213 20.55 -1.26 11.56
CA ALA A 213 21.24 -2.52 11.86
C ALA A 213 20.44 -3.73 11.34
N GLU A 214 21.15 -4.82 11.02
CA GLU A 214 20.55 -6.11 10.65
C GLU A 214 19.73 -6.68 11.83
N SER A 215 18.57 -7.32 11.55
CA SER A 215 17.66 -7.89 12.55
C SER A 215 18.38 -8.84 13.52
N PRO A 216 18.14 -8.69 14.86
CA PRO A 216 18.66 -9.65 15.85
C PRO A 216 18.16 -11.07 15.61
N VAL A 217 16.90 -11.22 15.20
CA VAL A 217 16.29 -12.52 14.88
C VAL A 217 17.01 -13.17 13.71
N PHE A 218 17.35 -12.40 12.67
CA PHE A 218 18.12 -12.90 11.52
C PHE A 218 19.54 -13.30 11.91
N LYS A 219 20.20 -12.53 12.77
CA LYS A 219 21.55 -12.87 13.29
C LYS A 219 21.53 -14.17 14.10
N GLU A 220 20.51 -14.34 14.94
CA GLU A 220 20.34 -15.53 15.77
C GLU A 220 19.98 -16.77 14.93
N MET A 221 19.10 -16.63 13.95
CA MET A 221 18.80 -17.71 12.98
C MET A 221 20.07 -18.14 12.24
N LYS A 222 20.88 -17.19 11.75
CA LYS A 222 22.13 -17.47 11.07
C LYS A 222 23.14 -18.19 11.98
N ARG A 223 23.12 -17.89 13.29
CA ARG A 223 23.99 -18.53 14.30
C ARG A 223 23.58 -19.98 14.61
N ARG A 224 22.25 -20.24 14.70
CA ARG A 224 21.72 -21.56 15.11
C ARG A 224 21.76 -22.61 14.00
N GLU A 225 21.63 -22.21 12.75
CA GLU A 225 21.29 -23.15 11.68
C GLU A 225 22.41 -23.44 10.67
N GLY A 226 23.56 -22.80 10.77
CA GLY A 226 24.69 -23.08 9.89
C GLY A 226 24.28 -23.13 8.40
N GLU A 227 24.94 -23.95 7.61
CA GLU A 227 24.70 -24.07 6.16
C GLU A 227 23.42 -24.85 5.74
N LYS A 228 22.71 -25.51 6.66
CA LYS A 228 21.57 -26.41 6.32
C LYS A 228 20.32 -25.66 5.86
N LEU A 229 20.06 -24.44 6.31
CA LEU A 229 18.92 -23.61 5.85
C LEU A 229 19.08 -23.05 4.43
N ARG A 230 20.24 -23.14 3.85
CA ARG A 230 20.50 -22.70 2.45
C ARG A 230 19.81 -23.55 1.39
N ARG A 231 19.19 -24.68 1.72
CA ARG A 231 18.72 -25.68 0.73
C ARG A 231 17.23 -25.62 0.35
N GLN A 232 16.36 -24.96 1.12
CA GLN A 232 14.95 -24.85 0.74
C GLN A 232 14.56 -23.37 0.55
N ALA A 233 14.11 -23.04 -0.66
CA ALA A 233 13.60 -21.70 -0.94
C ALA A 233 12.38 -21.42 -0.03
N PRO A 234 12.38 -20.33 0.79
CA PRO A 234 11.28 -20.02 1.72
C PRO A 234 9.92 -19.98 1.03
N VAL A 235 9.89 -19.59 -0.24
CA VAL A 235 8.69 -19.53 -1.09
C VAL A 235 8.03 -20.90 -1.24
N VAL A 236 8.80 -21.96 -1.55
CA VAL A 236 8.24 -23.32 -1.72
C VAL A 236 7.63 -23.78 -0.39
N GLN A 237 8.29 -23.49 0.72
CA GLN A 237 7.80 -23.87 2.04
C GLN A 237 6.50 -23.13 2.41
N VAL A 238 6.40 -21.81 2.13
CA VAL A 238 5.17 -21.04 2.34
C VAL A 238 4.00 -21.65 1.57
N PHE A 239 4.18 -21.97 0.28
CA PHE A 239 3.12 -22.57 -0.53
C PHE A 239 2.77 -24.00 -0.11
N ARG A 240 3.72 -24.80 0.40
CA ARG A 240 3.42 -26.14 0.89
C ARG A 240 2.65 -26.16 2.21
N THR A 241 2.98 -25.24 3.15
CA THR A 241 2.46 -25.30 4.53
C THR A 241 1.41 -24.26 4.85
N ASN A 242 1.45 -23.07 4.22
CA ASN A 242 0.63 -21.91 4.59
C ASN A 242 -0.14 -21.27 3.41
N TRP A 243 -0.32 -21.95 2.28
CA TRP A 243 -0.98 -21.41 1.10
C TRP A 243 -2.40 -20.86 1.37
N ARG A 244 -3.18 -21.54 2.25
CA ARG A 244 -4.51 -21.05 2.65
C ARG A 244 -4.44 -19.70 3.35
N ARG A 245 -3.46 -19.51 4.24
CA ARG A 245 -3.25 -18.22 4.92
C ARG A 245 -2.83 -17.12 3.94
N VAL A 246 -1.99 -17.46 2.96
CA VAL A 246 -1.60 -16.54 1.89
C VAL A 246 -2.81 -16.09 1.09
N LEU A 247 -3.65 -17.01 0.63
CA LEU A 247 -4.85 -16.69 -0.15
C LEU A 247 -5.87 -15.87 0.65
N LEU A 248 -6.12 -16.25 1.90
CA LEU A 248 -7.07 -15.52 2.75
C LEU A 248 -6.55 -14.13 3.12
N ALA A 249 -5.27 -13.97 3.43
CA ALA A 249 -4.68 -12.67 3.69
C ALA A 249 -4.65 -11.79 2.42
N ALA A 250 -4.40 -12.37 1.24
CA ALA A 250 -4.57 -11.69 -0.04
C ALA A 250 -6.03 -11.24 -0.24
N GLY A 251 -7.00 -12.09 0.08
CA GLY A 251 -8.43 -11.75 0.03
C GLY A 251 -8.80 -10.59 0.95
N VAL A 252 -8.23 -10.54 2.18
CA VAL A 252 -8.38 -9.39 3.08
C VAL A 252 -7.85 -8.12 2.42
N ASN A 253 -6.72 -8.20 1.73
CA ASN A 253 -6.06 -7.05 1.13
C ASN A 253 -6.74 -6.55 -0.16
N ILE A 254 -7.56 -7.39 -0.83
CA ILE A 254 -8.28 -7.01 -2.06
C ILE A 254 -9.25 -5.85 -1.77
N GLY A 255 -10.20 -6.00 -0.86
CA GLY A 255 -11.20 -4.97 -0.60
C GLY A 255 -10.59 -3.68 -0.04
N LEU A 256 -9.57 -3.82 0.82
CA LEU A 256 -8.81 -2.69 1.34
C LEU A 256 -8.17 -1.86 0.22
N ASN A 257 -7.41 -2.52 -0.66
CA ASN A 257 -6.74 -1.82 -1.76
C ASN A 257 -7.74 -1.34 -2.82
N SER A 258 -8.78 -2.12 -3.13
CA SER A 258 -9.83 -1.69 -4.07
C SER A 258 -10.44 -0.36 -3.64
N SER A 259 -10.83 -0.25 -2.38
CA SER A 259 -11.41 0.99 -1.84
C SER A 259 -10.42 2.13 -1.81
N THR A 260 -9.19 1.88 -1.33
CA THR A 260 -8.16 2.92 -1.21
C THR A 260 -7.77 3.51 -2.57
N PHE A 261 -7.53 2.66 -3.58
CA PHE A 261 -7.09 3.13 -4.90
C PHE A 261 -8.26 3.63 -5.78
N ALA A 262 -9.48 3.11 -5.58
CA ALA A 262 -10.65 3.71 -6.20
C ALA A 262 -10.90 5.13 -5.68
N LEU A 263 -10.72 5.38 -4.38
CA LEU A 263 -10.82 6.73 -3.81
C LEU A 263 -9.69 7.65 -4.26
N SER A 264 -8.44 7.15 -4.26
CA SER A 264 -7.27 7.97 -4.57
C SER A 264 -7.17 8.35 -6.04
N ILE A 265 -7.56 7.44 -6.95
CA ILE A 265 -7.28 7.58 -8.38
C ILE A 265 -8.58 7.73 -9.17
N PHE A 266 -9.51 6.75 -9.03
CA PHE A 266 -10.74 6.81 -9.81
C PHE A 266 -11.61 8.00 -9.39
N MET A 267 -11.85 8.23 -8.10
CA MET A 267 -12.67 9.35 -7.62
C MET A 267 -12.07 10.70 -8.03
N LEU A 268 -10.74 10.86 -7.98
CA LEU A 268 -10.06 12.07 -8.45
C LEU A 268 -10.30 12.27 -9.96
N SER A 269 -10.11 11.23 -10.77
CA SER A 269 -10.34 11.27 -12.22
C SER A 269 -11.81 11.58 -12.53
N TYR A 270 -12.75 10.87 -11.90
CA TYR A 270 -14.19 11.06 -12.09
C TYR A 270 -14.67 12.47 -11.70
N ALA A 271 -14.20 12.99 -10.56
CA ALA A 271 -14.59 14.31 -10.10
C ALA A 271 -14.07 15.44 -11.00
N THR A 272 -12.90 15.25 -11.64
CA THR A 272 -12.23 16.33 -12.41
C THR A 272 -12.38 16.22 -13.92
N ALA A 273 -12.77 15.04 -14.44
CA ALA A 273 -13.02 14.85 -15.87
C ALA A 273 -14.22 15.67 -16.34
N PRO A 274 -14.21 16.24 -17.56
CA PRO A 274 -15.35 16.95 -18.13
C PRO A 274 -16.56 16.02 -18.32
N ALA A 275 -17.76 16.60 -18.30
CA ALA A 275 -18.97 15.88 -18.67
C ALA A 275 -18.90 15.42 -20.14
N PRO A 276 -19.46 14.24 -20.51
CA PRO A 276 -20.22 13.31 -19.67
C PRO A 276 -19.37 12.29 -18.90
N ALA A 277 -18.04 12.30 -19.05
CA ALA A 277 -17.14 11.32 -18.44
C ALA A 277 -16.97 11.51 -16.93
N GLY A 278 -17.21 12.72 -16.41
CA GLY A 278 -17.07 13.07 -15.00
C GLY A 278 -17.89 14.29 -14.59
N LEU A 279 -17.53 14.90 -13.45
CA LEU A 279 -18.27 15.99 -12.82
C LEU A 279 -17.75 17.39 -13.19
N GLY A 280 -16.59 17.50 -13.84
CA GLY A 280 -15.99 18.79 -14.25
C GLY A 280 -15.58 19.69 -13.09
N LEU A 281 -15.34 19.15 -11.88
CA LEU A 281 -15.04 19.93 -10.70
C LEU A 281 -13.58 20.46 -10.71
N PRO A 282 -13.29 21.59 -10.00
CA PRO A 282 -11.95 22.15 -9.94
C PRO A 282 -10.93 21.16 -9.34
N ARG A 283 -9.89 20.83 -10.09
CA ARG A 283 -8.84 19.86 -9.72
C ARG A 283 -8.21 20.16 -8.35
N GLN A 284 -7.88 21.43 -8.11
CA GLN A 284 -7.28 21.88 -6.85
C GLN A 284 -8.16 21.56 -5.64
N SER A 285 -9.47 21.81 -5.75
CA SER A 285 -10.43 21.58 -4.65
C SER A 285 -10.54 20.09 -4.29
N ILE A 286 -10.49 19.21 -5.29
CA ILE A 286 -10.56 17.75 -5.07
C ILE A 286 -9.24 17.20 -4.51
N VAL A 287 -8.10 17.71 -4.97
CA VAL A 287 -6.78 17.36 -4.39
C VAL A 287 -6.70 17.77 -2.92
N ASN A 288 -7.18 18.98 -2.58
CA ASN A 288 -7.24 19.45 -1.18
C ASN A 288 -8.15 18.56 -0.32
N GLY A 289 -9.31 18.15 -0.85
CA GLY A 289 -10.21 17.19 -0.19
C GLY A 289 -9.56 15.82 0.02
N SER A 290 -8.78 15.36 -0.95
CA SER A 290 -8.00 14.10 -0.84
C SER A 290 -6.94 14.19 0.26
N ILE A 291 -6.26 15.33 0.41
CA ILE A 291 -5.30 15.55 1.51
C ILE A 291 -6.03 15.48 2.87
N ALA A 292 -7.18 16.14 3.02
CA ALA A 292 -7.98 16.07 4.25
C ALA A 292 -8.44 14.62 4.54
N GLY A 293 -8.88 13.89 3.53
CA GLY A 293 -9.25 12.47 3.64
C GLY A 293 -8.09 11.59 4.09
N LEU A 294 -6.88 11.82 3.56
CA LEU A 294 -5.67 11.08 3.95
C LEU A 294 -5.23 11.39 5.39
N VAL A 295 -5.43 12.61 5.89
CA VAL A 295 -5.23 12.93 7.31
C VAL A 295 -6.18 12.11 8.19
N LEU A 296 -7.46 12.03 7.82
CA LEU A 296 -8.44 11.19 8.52
C LEU A 296 -8.10 9.69 8.42
N HIS A 297 -7.58 9.23 7.28
CA HIS A 297 -7.07 7.86 7.13
C HIS A 297 -5.94 7.58 8.13
N GLY A 298 -4.98 8.50 8.27
CA GLY A 298 -3.90 8.38 9.24
C GLY A 298 -4.40 8.35 10.69
N ALA A 299 -5.36 9.21 11.04
CA ALA A 299 -5.99 9.21 12.36
C ALA A 299 -6.73 7.87 12.64
N ALA A 300 -7.46 7.36 11.65
CA ALA A 300 -8.14 6.08 11.73
C ALA A 300 -7.14 4.90 11.87
N ASN A 301 -5.99 4.94 11.18
CA ASN A 301 -4.92 3.96 11.35
C ASN A 301 -4.43 3.89 12.80
N VAL A 302 -4.16 5.05 13.41
CA VAL A 302 -3.71 5.12 14.81
C VAL A 302 -4.79 4.59 15.75
N LEU A 303 -6.03 5.05 15.59
CA LEU A 303 -7.17 4.62 16.39
C LEU A 303 -7.34 3.10 16.34
N ALA A 304 -7.39 2.54 15.13
CA ALA A 304 -7.58 1.10 14.90
C ALA A 304 -6.40 0.27 15.44
N ALA A 305 -5.16 0.71 15.26
CA ALA A 305 -3.99 0.02 15.80
C ALA A 305 -4.00 -0.02 17.33
N LEU A 306 -4.27 1.12 18.00
CA LEU A 306 -4.35 1.19 19.45
C LEU A 306 -5.49 0.33 20.00
N LEU A 307 -6.64 0.36 19.33
CA LEU A 307 -7.80 -0.45 19.70
C LEU A 307 -7.50 -1.94 19.52
N SER A 308 -6.79 -2.31 18.46
CA SER A 308 -6.45 -3.69 18.15
C SER A 308 -5.48 -4.34 19.16
N ASP A 309 -4.63 -3.57 19.82
CA ASP A 309 -3.81 -4.08 20.93
C ASP A 309 -4.67 -4.44 22.17
N ARG A 310 -5.87 -3.82 22.32
CA ARG A 310 -6.79 -4.05 23.47
C ARG A 310 -7.81 -5.16 23.20
N ILE A 311 -8.53 -5.07 22.08
CA ILE A 311 -9.67 -5.95 21.78
C ILE A 311 -9.37 -7.05 20.75
N GLY A 312 -8.15 -7.07 20.17
CA GLY A 312 -7.71 -8.03 19.17
C GLY A 312 -7.66 -7.42 17.77
N ARG A 313 -6.85 -8.05 16.89
CA ARG A 313 -6.62 -7.56 15.52
C ARG A 313 -7.87 -7.78 14.66
N ARG A 314 -8.40 -9.00 14.70
CA ARG A 314 -9.53 -9.46 13.92
C ARG A 314 -10.82 -8.68 14.18
N PRO A 315 -11.30 -8.44 15.44
CA PRO A 315 -12.51 -7.67 15.68
C PRO A 315 -12.46 -6.24 15.16
N VAL A 316 -11.30 -5.57 15.29
CA VAL A 316 -11.14 -4.20 14.78
C VAL A 316 -11.20 -4.18 13.26
N MET A 317 -10.54 -5.13 12.59
CA MET A 317 -10.57 -5.23 11.12
C MET A 317 -11.97 -5.61 10.60
N ILE A 318 -12.71 -6.46 11.30
CA ILE A 318 -14.12 -6.78 10.97
C ILE A 318 -14.98 -5.51 11.06
N GLY A 319 -14.85 -4.72 12.13
CA GLY A 319 -15.52 -3.44 12.25
C GLY A 319 -15.19 -2.46 11.13
N GLY A 320 -13.90 -2.38 10.77
CA GLY A 320 -13.41 -1.60 9.63
C GLY A 320 -13.98 -2.08 8.28
N ALA A 321 -14.09 -3.40 8.07
CA ALA A 321 -14.67 -3.97 6.85
C ALA A 321 -16.17 -3.65 6.73
N LEU A 322 -16.92 -3.78 7.82
CA LEU A 322 -18.35 -3.41 7.85
C LEU A 322 -18.55 -1.92 7.58
N ALA A 323 -17.74 -1.05 8.21
CA ALA A 323 -17.76 0.39 7.95
C ALA A 323 -17.41 0.71 6.50
N SER A 324 -16.44 -0.01 5.89
CA SER A 324 -16.06 0.16 4.49
C SER A 324 -17.17 -0.30 3.53
N ILE A 325 -17.90 -1.37 3.83
CA ILE A 325 -19.08 -1.80 3.05
C ILE A 325 -20.16 -0.70 3.09
N ALA A 326 -20.51 -0.22 4.28
CA ALA A 326 -21.52 0.82 4.43
C ALA A 326 -21.10 2.12 3.71
N SER A 327 -19.83 2.53 3.85
CA SER A 327 -19.32 3.71 3.17
C SER A 327 -19.31 3.55 1.64
N ALA A 328 -18.91 2.39 1.11
CA ALA A 328 -18.89 2.14 -0.33
C ALA A 328 -20.26 2.34 -0.99
N LEU A 329 -21.34 1.96 -0.30
CA LEU A 329 -22.71 2.18 -0.77
C LEU A 329 -23.13 3.66 -0.72
N GLY A 330 -22.60 4.45 0.23
CA GLY A 330 -23.00 5.84 0.44
C GLY A 330 -22.16 6.88 -0.30
N ILE A 331 -20.85 6.67 -0.46
CA ILE A 331 -19.92 7.69 -0.99
C ILE A 331 -20.23 8.08 -2.44
N PHE A 332 -20.63 7.14 -3.28
CA PHE A 332 -20.98 7.45 -4.68
C PHE A 332 -22.34 8.11 -4.80
N HIS A 333 -23.27 7.84 -3.89
CA HIS A 333 -24.52 8.59 -3.80
C HIS A 333 -24.25 10.07 -3.45
N LEU A 334 -23.35 10.32 -2.49
CA LEU A 334 -22.90 11.68 -2.17
C LEU A 334 -22.19 12.34 -3.36
N ALA A 335 -21.30 11.62 -4.02
CA ALA A 335 -20.53 12.15 -5.15
C ALA A 335 -21.42 12.55 -6.33
N GLN A 336 -22.51 11.82 -6.59
CA GLN A 336 -23.48 12.15 -7.66
C GLN A 336 -24.21 13.48 -7.46
N GLN A 337 -24.19 14.09 -6.25
CA GLN A 337 -24.70 15.44 -6.06
C GLN A 337 -23.92 16.49 -6.86
N GLY A 338 -22.73 16.15 -7.38
CA GLY A 338 -21.95 16.99 -8.30
C GLY A 338 -21.36 18.27 -7.67
N THR A 339 -21.31 18.36 -6.35
CA THR A 339 -20.71 19.52 -5.66
C THR A 339 -19.33 19.19 -5.10
N VAL A 340 -18.45 20.16 -5.04
CA VAL A 340 -17.10 20.01 -4.41
C VAL A 340 -17.23 19.50 -2.97
N THR A 341 -18.19 20.03 -2.22
CA THR A 341 -18.39 19.65 -0.81
C THR A 341 -18.83 18.21 -0.68
N SER A 342 -19.80 17.73 -1.45
CA SER A 342 -20.30 16.36 -1.38
C SER A 342 -19.21 15.35 -1.77
N VAL A 343 -18.43 15.64 -2.81
CA VAL A 343 -17.33 14.77 -3.24
C VAL A 343 -16.23 14.72 -2.18
N ASN A 344 -15.85 15.87 -1.60
CA ASN A 344 -14.83 15.90 -0.55
C ASN A 344 -15.29 15.14 0.71
N ILE A 345 -16.55 15.28 1.14
CA ILE A 345 -17.10 14.50 2.24
C ILE A 345 -17.07 13.00 1.92
N ALA A 346 -17.44 12.60 0.70
CA ALA A 346 -17.38 11.21 0.26
C ALA A 346 -15.94 10.65 0.35
N ILE A 347 -14.95 11.41 -0.12
CA ILE A 347 -13.52 11.07 -0.04
C ILE A 347 -13.08 10.91 1.42
N MET A 348 -13.46 11.85 2.29
CA MET A 348 -13.09 11.84 3.72
C MET A 348 -13.68 10.62 4.44
N ILE A 349 -14.95 10.30 4.24
CA ILE A 349 -15.61 9.11 4.80
C ILE A 349 -14.93 7.83 4.32
N GLY A 350 -14.70 7.72 3.02
CA GLY A 350 -14.06 6.54 2.42
C GLY A 350 -12.65 6.30 2.96
N PHE A 351 -11.83 7.34 3.04
CA PHE A 351 -10.48 7.22 3.62
C PHE A 351 -10.49 6.90 5.11
N PHE A 352 -11.41 7.46 5.88
CA PHE A 352 -11.53 7.14 7.31
C PHE A 352 -11.85 5.65 7.51
N THR A 353 -12.82 5.11 6.79
CA THR A 353 -13.23 3.70 6.94
C THR A 353 -12.16 2.73 6.48
N THR A 354 -11.45 3.02 5.37
CA THR A 354 -10.31 2.20 4.94
C THR A 354 -9.14 2.27 5.92
N GLY A 355 -8.95 3.40 6.62
CA GLY A 355 -7.95 3.55 7.67
C GLY A 355 -8.19 2.60 8.85
N LEU A 356 -9.44 2.35 9.22
CA LEU A 356 -9.77 1.39 10.28
C LEU A 356 -9.30 -0.05 9.96
N LEU A 357 -9.30 -0.42 8.68
CA LEU A 357 -8.76 -1.70 8.21
C LEU A 357 -7.22 -1.69 8.15
N PHE A 358 -6.64 -0.57 7.67
CA PHE A 358 -5.22 -0.49 7.38
C PHE A 358 -4.35 -0.46 8.64
N GLY A 359 -4.83 0.17 9.73
CA GLY A 359 -4.06 0.36 10.96
C GLY A 359 -3.48 -0.93 11.55
N PRO A 360 -4.26 -1.99 11.82
CA PRO A 360 -3.74 -3.25 12.35
C PRO A 360 -3.18 -4.21 11.28
N MET A 361 -3.40 -3.96 9.98
CA MET A 361 -3.16 -4.92 8.91
C MET A 361 -1.71 -5.45 8.86
N TYR A 362 -0.70 -4.57 8.91
CA TYR A 362 0.70 -5.00 8.84
C TYR A 362 1.07 -5.92 9.99
N THR A 363 0.56 -5.62 11.20
CA THR A 363 0.77 -6.44 12.39
C THR A 363 0.06 -7.78 12.24
N TYR A 364 -1.20 -7.75 11.85
CA TYR A 364 -2.01 -8.95 11.66
C TYR A 364 -1.37 -9.90 10.64
N PHE A 365 -1.01 -9.40 9.45
CA PHE A 365 -0.38 -10.21 8.40
C PHE A 365 0.97 -10.78 8.82
N THR A 366 1.76 -10.00 9.55
CA THR A 366 3.05 -10.48 10.07
C THR A 366 2.86 -11.60 11.10
N GLU A 367 1.84 -11.50 11.95
CA GLU A 367 1.54 -12.48 12.99
C GLU A 367 0.90 -13.78 12.46
N LEU A 368 0.29 -13.76 11.25
CA LEU A 368 -0.30 -14.95 10.61
C LEU A 368 0.74 -16.01 10.23
N PHE A 369 2.02 -15.62 10.06
CA PHE A 369 3.06 -16.51 9.59
C PHE A 369 4.12 -16.79 10.66
N PRO A 370 4.67 -18.03 10.71
CA PRO A 370 5.78 -18.34 11.60
C PRO A 370 7.02 -17.50 11.23
N PRO A 371 7.94 -17.25 12.20
CA PRO A 371 9.06 -16.33 12.04
C PRO A 371 9.91 -16.57 10.78
N GLU A 372 10.13 -17.83 10.40
CA GLU A 372 10.95 -18.25 9.26
C GLU A 372 10.30 -17.93 7.91
N GLN A 373 8.97 -17.79 7.89
CA GLN A 373 8.16 -17.57 6.68
C GLN A 373 7.49 -16.18 6.64
N ARG A 374 7.67 -15.36 7.67
CA ARG A 374 6.95 -14.08 7.85
C ARG A 374 7.12 -13.13 6.70
N GLN A 375 8.38 -12.87 6.30
CA GLN A 375 8.66 -11.90 5.25
C GLN A 375 8.09 -12.35 3.91
N THR A 376 8.35 -13.60 3.54
CA THR A 376 7.89 -14.17 2.28
C THR A 376 6.37 -14.33 2.26
N GLY A 377 5.77 -14.89 3.32
CA GLY A 377 4.33 -15.13 3.39
C GLY A 377 3.52 -13.84 3.40
N MET A 378 3.91 -12.87 4.25
CA MET A 378 3.30 -11.56 4.30
C MET A 378 3.47 -10.81 2.97
N GLY A 379 4.69 -10.81 2.39
CA GLY A 379 4.98 -10.11 1.14
C GLY A 379 4.15 -10.64 -0.02
N ILE A 380 4.07 -11.96 -0.20
CA ILE A 380 3.25 -12.58 -1.26
C ILE A 380 1.77 -12.26 -1.05
N ALA A 381 1.25 -12.45 0.17
CA ALA A 381 -0.15 -12.17 0.48
C ALA A 381 -0.51 -10.70 0.22
N PHE A 382 0.32 -9.76 0.71
CA PHE A 382 0.12 -8.33 0.53
C PHE A 382 0.14 -7.95 -0.95
N HIS A 383 1.16 -8.33 -1.68
CA HIS A 383 1.30 -7.93 -3.08
C HIS A 383 0.30 -8.61 -4.00
N THR A 384 -0.07 -9.88 -3.76
CA THR A 384 -1.13 -10.54 -4.53
C THR A 384 -2.48 -9.83 -4.34
N GLY A 385 -2.84 -9.51 -3.11
CA GLY A 385 -4.06 -8.73 -2.84
C GLY A 385 -3.99 -7.31 -3.40
N ALA A 386 -2.80 -6.68 -3.39
CA ALA A 386 -2.60 -5.36 -3.98
C ALA A 386 -2.71 -5.35 -5.51
N VAL A 387 -2.27 -6.41 -6.22
CA VAL A 387 -2.48 -6.56 -7.67
C VAL A 387 -3.97 -6.58 -7.98
N LEU A 388 -4.70 -7.49 -7.32
CA LEU A 388 -6.13 -7.72 -7.60
C LEU A 388 -7.01 -6.56 -7.11
N GLY A 389 -6.67 -5.95 -5.99
CA GLY A 389 -7.41 -4.83 -5.43
C GLY A 389 -6.92 -3.46 -5.96
N GLY A 390 -5.63 -3.17 -5.79
CA GLY A 390 -5.08 -1.84 -6.08
C GLY A 390 -4.80 -1.61 -7.56
N GLY A 391 -4.19 -2.60 -8.23
CA GLY A 391 -3.80 -2.48 -9.63
C GLY A 391 -4.98 -2.49 -10.60
N ILE A 392 -5.97 -3.33 -10.36
CA ILE A 392 -7.08 -3.58 -11.30
C ILE A 392 -8.31 -2.73 -10.97
N SER A 393 -8.53 -2.41 -9.70
CA SER A 393 -9.77 -1.75 -9.25
C SER A 393 -10.08 -0.41 -9.94
N PRO A 394 -9.13 0.51 -10.14
CA PRO A 394 -9.42 1.76 -10.85
C PRO A 394 -9.85 1.52 -12.30
N MET A 395 -9.30 0.48 -12.97
CA MET A 395 -9.69 0.09 -14.32
C MET A 395 -11.12 -0.47 -14.36
N ILE A 396 -11.46 -1.34 -13.39
CA ILE A 396 -12.81 -1.89 -13.25
C ILE A 396 -13.80 -0.75 -13.00
N ALA A 397 -13.50 0.17 -12.09
CA ALA A 397 -14.35 1.31 -11.78
C ALA A 397 -14.57 2.20 -13.02
N ASN A 398 -13.51 2.49 -13.79
CA ASN A 398 -13.62 3.21 -15.06
C ASN A 398 -14.48 2.47 -16.08
N ARG A 399 -14.31 1.14 -16.22
CA ARG A 399 -15.12 0.30 -17.11
C ARG A 399 -16.59 0.27 -16.71
N ILE A 400 -16.87 0.13 -15.42
CA ILE A 400 -18.26 0.18 -14.90
C ILE A 400 -18.88 1.53 -15.23
N MET A 401 -18.18 2.64 -14.99
CA MET A 401 -18.68 3.97 -15.33
C MET A 401 -18.95 4.13 -16.81
N ALA A 402 -18.02 3.71 -17.68
CA ALA A 402 -18.15 3.78 -19.12
C ALA A 402 -19.33 2.94 -19.67
N SER A 403 -19.60 1.78 -19.08
CA SER A 403 -20.66 0.87 -19.55
C SER A 403 -22.04 1.17 -18.98
N THR A 404 -22.12 1.76 -17.79
CA THR A 404 -23.42 1.97 -17.09
C THR A 404 -23.82 3.43 -16.96
N GLY A 405 -22.85 4.35 -17.09
CA GLY A 405 -23.08 5.78 -16.84
C GLY A 405 -23.43 6.10 -15.38
N ASN A 406 -23.37 5.11 -14.47
CA ASN A 406 -23.83 5.26 -13.10
C ASN A 406 -22.77 4.89 -12.09
N ALA A 407 -22.27 5.90 -11.37
CA ALA A 407 -21.23 5.74 -10.34
C ALA A 407 -21.66 4.86 -9.14
N LEU A 408 -22.96 4.68 -8.88
CA LEU A 408 -23.44 3.79 -7.81
C LEU A 408 -22.99 2.34 -8.01
N ASN A 409 -22.89 1.89 -9.26
CA ASN A 409 -22.43 0.54 -9.58
C ASN A 409 -21.00 0.28 -9.12
N ILE A 410 -20.19 1.34 -9.02
CA ILE A 410 -18.83 1.27 -8.46
C ILE A 410 -18.91 1.04 -6.94
N GLY A 411 -19.87 1.70 -6.28
CA GLY A 411 -20.15 1.44 -4.85
C GLY A 411 -20.50 -0.03 -4.58
N TYR A 412 -21.34 -0.65 -5.41
CA TYR A 412 -21.66 -2.09 -5.29
C TYR A 412 -20.43 -2.97 -5.53
N TYR A 413 -19.58 -2.63 -6.51
CA TYR A 413 -18.33 -3.35 -6.75
C TYR A 413 -17.40 -3.29 -5.51
N LEU A 414 -17.21 -2.09 -4.93
CA LEU A 414 -16.36 -1.92 -3.75
C LEU A 414 -16.95 -2.59 -2.52
N ALA A 415 -18.27 -2.54 -2.33
CA ALA A 415 -18.96 -3.26 -1.26
C ALA A 415 -18.76 -4.77 -1.39
N GLY A 416 -18.82 -5.33 -2.60
CA GLY A 416 -18.51 -6.73 -2.88
C GLY A 416 -17.06 -7.11 -2.58
N ALA A 417 -16.11 -6.25 -2.94
CA ALA A 417 -14.70 -6.44 -2.60
C ALA A 417 -14.45 -6.40 -1.08
N CYS A 418 -15.10 -5.50 -0.35
CA CYS A 418 -15.03 -5.43 1.11
C CYS A 418 -15.76 -6.60 1.79
N LEU A 419 -16.82 -7.15 1.17
CA LEU A 419 -17.48 -8.38 1.63
C LEU A 419 -16.53 -9.58 1.54
N LEU A 420 -15.75 -9.69 0.46
CA LEU A 420 -14.70 -10.70 0.37
C LEU A 420 -13.68 -10.55 1.51
N THR A 421 -13.23 -9.32 1.79
CA THR A 421 -12.38 -9.02 2.96
C THR A 421 -13.02 -9.52 4.26
N LEU A 422 -14.28 -9.23 4.48
CA LEU A 422 -15.03 -9.65 5.67
C LEU A 422 -15.09 -11.18 5.81
N ILE A 423 -15.40 -11.89 4.73
CA ILE A 423 -15.45 -13.36 4.68
C ILE A 423 -14.06 -13.94 5.04
N CYS A 424 -12.99 -13.42 4.42
CA CYS A 424 -11.63 -13.87 4.71
C CYS A 424 -11.23 -13.63 6.18
N LEU A 425 -11.64 -12.49 6.77
CA LEU A 425 -11.40 -12.19 8.17
C LEU A 425 -12.16 -13.14 9.12
N PHE A 426 -13.35 -13.61 8.74
CA PHE A 426 -14.07 -14.60 9.55
C PHE A 426 -13.40 -15.98 9.56
N ILE A 427 -12.71 -16.36 8.48
CA ILE A 427 -12.01 -17.63 8.37
C ILE A 427 -10.63 -17.59 9.05
N LEU A 428 -9.92 -16.45 8.96
CA LEU A 428 -8.58 -16.29 9.53
C LEU A 428 -8.62 -16.25 11.07
N PRO A 429 -7.58 -16.81 11.76
CA PRO A 429 -7.53 -16.82 13.22
C PRO A 429 -7.25 -15.43 13.81
N GLU A 430 -7.61 -15.23 15.07
CA GLU A 430 -7.12 -14.09 15.87
C GLU A 430 -5.64 -14.28 16.22
N THR A 431 -4.85 -13.21 16.15
CA THR A 431 -3.40 -13.28 16.39
C THR A 431 -2.95 -12.51 17.63
N ALA A 432 -3.87 -11.80 18.31
CA ALA A 432 -3.52 -11.01 19.49
C ALA A 432 -3.07 -11.91 20.67
N PRO A 433 -1.87 -11.68 21.25
CA PRO A 433 -1.28 -12.56 22.26
C PRO A 433 -2.13 -12.77 23.53
N ALA A 434 -2.89 -11.76 23.94
CA ALA A 434 -3.73 -11.84 25.13
C ALA A 434 -4.95 -12.77 24.94
N ARG A 435 -5.47 -12.91 23.71
CA ARG A 435 -6.65 -13.73 23.41
C ARG A 435 -6.31 -15.16 23.04
N THR A 436 -5.17 -15.41 22.39
CA THR A 436 -4.68 -16.77 22.13
C THR A 436 -4.38 -17.50 23.45
N ARG A 437 -3.79 -16.85 24.44
CA ARG A 437 -3.59 -17.44 25.78
C ARG A 437 -4.90 -17.85 26.47
N ASN A 438 -5.95 -17.04 26.34
CA ASN A 438 -7.25 -17.32 26.95
C ASN A 438 -8.05 -18.42 26.22
N SER A 439 -7.88 -18.56 24.90
CA SER A 439 -8.48 -19.67 24.15
C SER A 439 -7.83 -21.00 24.49
N ASP A 440 -6.50 -21.06 24.55
CA ASP A 440 -5.76 -22.28 24.91
C ASP A 440 -6.03 -22.72 26.37
N ALA A 441 -6.22 -21.76 27.29
CA ALA A 441 -6.60 -22.05 28.66
C ALA A 441 -8.04 -22.59 28.78
N ARG A 442 -8.98 -22.09 27.95
CA ARG A 442 -10.38 -22.59 27.94
C ARG A 442 -10.48 -23.99 27.32
N THR A 443 -9.71 -24.27 26.27
CA THR A 443 -9.71 -25.60 25.64
C THR A 443 -9.10 -26.65 26.58
N ARG A 444 -8.04 -26.31 27.32
CA ARG A 444 -7.49 -27.23 28.34
C ARG A 444 -8.42 -27.50 29.51
N ASN A 445 -9.22 -26.51 29.92
CA ASN A 445 -10.19 -26.67 31.01
C ASN A 445 -11.49 -27.38 30.56
N SER A 446 -11.74 -27.57 29.26
CA SER A 446 -12.87 -28.32 28.72
C SER A 446 -12.52 -29.78 28.41
N GLU A 447 -11.22 -30.16 28.46
CA GLU A 447 -10.71 -31.53 28.29
C GLU A 447 -10.35 -32.23 29.61
N THR A 448 -10.44 -31.47 30.75
CA THR A 448 -10.37 -32.00 32.11
C THR A 448 -11.76 -32.09 32.73
#